data_704ed19ff1afeefade9744eaec3f1b53
#
_entry.id   704ed19ff1afeefade9744eaec3f1b53
#
_cell.length_a   1.000
_cell.length_b   1.000
_cell.length_c   1.000
_cell.angle_alpha   90.00
_cell.angle_beta   90.00
_cell.angle_gamma   90.00
#
_symmetry.space_group_name_H-M   'P 1'
#
loop_
_entity.id
_entity.type
_entity.pdbx_description
1 polymer ?
#
loop_
_entity_poly.entity_id
_entity_poly.type
_entity_poly.pdbx_seq_one_letter_code
_entity_poly.pdbx_strand_id
1 'polypeptide(L)'
;MAGEVCEALRANGVEGILVGGAVATIYSGNEYRSFDLDFVVRGRDRDIIKAMKSIEFRKGGGRHFERKGTLFIVEFLPPPPGIGNVIVHEFASRPTSRGLLTLYDPTHCVMDRLAAFYHWSDQQGLDQAVMVARRHRIRLDEVERWSKGEGKAESFREFQQRLKQVRRTSGVKRRRRSR
;
A
#
# COMPACT_ATOMS: atom_id res chain seq x y z
N MET A 1 -5.81 -11.61 6.68
CA MET A 1 -4.84 -11.03 7.63
C MET A 1 -5.08 -9.53 7.81
N ALA A 2 -4.78 -8.66 6.85
CA ALA A 2 -4.89 -7.20 7.05
C ALA A 2 -6.29 -6.73 7.54
N GLY A 3 -7.39 -7.29 7.01
CA GLY A 3 -8.75 -6.98 7.50
C GLY A 3 -8.98 -7.39 8.96
N GLU A 4 -8.40 -8.50 9.40
CA GLU A 4 -8.45 -8.96 10.80
C GLU A 4 -7.73 -7.99 11.74
N VAL A 5 -6.56 -7.47 11.31
CA VAL A 5 -5.81 -6.45 12.07
C VAL A 5 -6.61 -5.15 12.15
N CYS A 6 -7.16 -4.66 11.04
CA CYS A 6 -8.01 -3.45 11.04
C CYS A 6 -9.21 -3.59 11.98
N GLU A 7 -9.86 -4.75 11.97
CA GLU A 7 -11.05 -4.99 12.82
C GLU A 7 -10.67 -5.04 14.30
N ALA A 8 -9.57 -5.71 14.66
CA ALA A 8 -9.07 -5.75 16.03
C ALA A 8 -8.70 -4.35 16.54
N LEU A 9 -8.05 -3.53 15.71
CA LEU A 9 -7.73 -2.14 16.03
C LEU A 9 -9.00 -1.33 16.28
N ARG A 10 -9.97 -1.39 15.37
CA ARG A 10 -11.26 -0.66 15.47
C ARG A 10 -12.04 -1.06 16.71
N ALA A 11 -12.09 -2.34 17.03
CA ALA A 11 -12.76 -2.86 18.25
C ALA A 11 -12.13 -2.33 19.55
N ASN A 12 -10.90 -1.82 19.48
CA ASN A 12 -10.19 -1.20 20.61
C ASN A 12 -10.05 0.34 20.47
N GLY A 13 -10.86 0.98 19.62
CA GLY A 13 -10.87 2.43 19.42
C GLY A 13 -9.62 2.99 18.74
N VAL A 14 -8.90 2.17 17.99
CA VAL A 14 -7.72 2.54 17.22
C VAL A 14 -8.06 2.60 15.75
N GLU A 15 -7.74 3.72 15.09
CA GLU A 15 -7.79 3.85 13.65
C GLU A 15 -6.51 3.28 13.03
N GLY A 16 -6.64 2.38 12.06
CA GLY A 16 -5.51 1.78 11.35
C GLY A 16 -5.70 1.84 9.84
N ILE A 17 -4.70 2.33 9.13
CA ILE A 17 -4.69 2.52 7.67
C ILE A 17 -3.54 1.71 7.10
N LEU A 18 -3.84 0.71 6.28
CA LEU A 18 -2.82 -0.10 5.60
C LEU A 18 -2.15 0.73 4.51
N VAL A 19 -0.82 0.72 4.51
CA VAL A 19 0.04 1.43 3.56
C VAL A 19 1.08 0.47 2.97
N GLY A 20 1.99 0.96 2.17
CA GLY A 20 3.18 0.21 1.78
C GLY A 20 2.95 -0.92 0.79
N GLY A 21 3.88 -1.88 0.80
CA GLY A 21 3.94 -3.01 -0.13
C GLY A 21 2.72 -3.92 -0.09
N ALA A 22 2.08 -4.07 1.06
CA ALA A 22 0.87 -4.88 1.21
C ALA A 22 -0.32 -4.31 0.41
N VAL A 23 -0.43 -2.97 0.29
CA VAL A 23 -1.45 -2.33 -0.56
C VAL A 23 -1.17 -2.63 -2.04
N ALA A 24 0.10 -2.57 -2.46
CA ALA A 24 0.49 -2.97 -3.81
C ALA A 24 0.19 -4.45 -4.10
N THR A 25 0.38 -5.34 -3.13
CA THR A 25 -0.04 -6.75 -3.22
C THR A 25 -1.53 -6.88 -3.54
N ILE A 26 -2.37 -6.15 -2.79
CA ILE A 26 -3.83 -6.18 -2.97
C ILE A 26 -4.25 -5.66 -4.34
N TYR A 27 -3.72 -4.51 -4.77
CA TYR A 27 -4.11 -3.88 -6.04
C TYR A 27 -3.44 -4.52 -7.27
N SER A 28 -2.28 -5.16 -7.10
CA SER A 28 -1.69 -5.96 -8.19
C SER A 28 -2.40 -7.30 -8.40
N GLY A 29 -3.30 -7.70 -7.50
CA GLY A 29 -3.97 -9.02 -7.53
C GLY A 29 -2.98 -10.14 -7.24
N ASN A 30 -2.09 -9.94 -6.26
CA ASN A 30 -1.03 -10.85 -5.82
C ASN A 30 0.07 -11.12 -6.88
N GLU A 31 0.21 -10.25 -7.88
CA GLU A 31 1.34 -10.31 -8.81
C GLU A 31 2.67 -9.97 -8.11
N TYR A 32 2.60 -9.05 -7.17
CA TYR A 32 3.61 -8.80 -6.15
C TYR A 32 3.08 -9.31 -4.79
N ARG A 33 3.96 -9.77 -3.92
CA ARG A 33 3.62 -10.25 -2.59
C ARG A 33 4.50 -9.61 -1.52
N SER A 34 3.88 -8.94 -0.56
CA SER A 34 4.48 -8.51 0.70
C SER A 34 3.90 -9.33 1.84
N PHE A 35 4.74 -9.70 2.77
CA PHE A 35 4.36 -10.28 4.06
C PHE A 35 4.44 -9.25 5.20
N ASP A 36 4.98 -8.07 4.92
CA ASP A 36 4.99 -6.95 5.85
C ASP A 36 3.68 -6.16 5.70
N LEU A 37 2.98 -5.98 6.79
CA LEU A 37 1.73 -5.23 6.88
C LEU A 37 2.00 -3.93 7.64
N ASP A 38 2.23 -2.84 6.92
CA ASP A 38 2.50 -1.53 7.47
C ASP A 38 1.19 -0.79 7.71
N PHE A 39 0.91 -0.44 8.97
CA PHE A 39 -0.27 0.33 9.33
C PHE A 39 0.13 1.67 9.94
N VAL A 40 -0.33 2.76 9.37
CA VAL A 40 -0.36 4.03 10.08
C VAL A 40 -1.50 4.01 11.08
N VAL A 41 -1.21 4.24 12.36
CA VAL A 41 -2.21 4.12 13.44
C VAL A 41 -2.36 5.41 14.23
N ARG A 42 -3.62 5.69 14.60
CA ARG A 42 -3.96 6.76 15.55
C ARG A 42 -4.62 6.13 16.76
N GLY A 43 -3.91 6.08 17.89
CA GLY A 43 -4.39 5.47 19.12
C GLY A 43 -3.27 5.41 20.17
N ARG A 44 -3.62 4.97 21.37
CA ARG A 44 -2.64 4.79 22.44
C ARG A 44 -1.97 3.42 22.32
N ASP A 45 -0.69 3.33 22.60
CA ASP A 45 0.08 2.08 22.52
C ASP A 45 -0.57 0.91 23.27
N ARG A 46 -1.15 1.18 24.46
CA ARG A 46 -1.85 0.16 25.25
C ARG A 46 -3.04 -0.47 24.52
N ASP A 47 -3.78 0.36 23.73
CA ASP A 47 -4.97 -0.08 23.02
C ASP A 47 -4.55 -0.87 21.75
N ILE A 48 -3.45 -0.46 21.11
CA ILE A 48 -2.82 -1.20 20.00
C ILE A 48 -2.34 -2.57 20.48
N ILE A 49 -1.61 -2.63 21.61
CA ILE A 49 -1.13 -3.89 22.17
C ILE A 49 -2.30 -4.80 22.54
N LYS A 50 -3.37 -4.24 23.13
CA LYS A 50 -4.58 -5.00 23.47
C LYS A 50 -5.25 -5.57 22.22
N ALA A 51 -5.39 -4.76 21.16
CA ALA A 51 -5.95 -5.19 19.87
C ALA A 51 -5.13 -6.35 19.28
N MET A 52 -3.81 -6.22 19.23
CA MET A 52 -2.95 -7.26 18.65
C MET A 52 -2.97 -8.56 19.47
N LYS A 53 -3.01 -8.47 20.81
CA LYS A 53 -3.14 -9.65 21.68
C LYS A 53 -4.46 -10.40 21.46
N SER A 54 -5.57 -9.70 21.17
CA SER A 54 -6.87 -10.33 20.94
C SER A 54 -6.91 -11.22 19.70
N ILE A 55 -5.98 -11.02 18.78
CA ILE A 55 -5.79 -11.81 17.55
C ILE A 55 -4.47 -12.59 17.57
N GLU A 56 -3.94 -12.89 18.76
CA GLU A 56 -2.77 -13.73 19.03
C GLU A 56 -1.43 -13.19 18.49
N PHE A 57 -1.36 -11.93 18.09
CA PHE A 57 -0.09 -11.28 17.77
C PHE A 57 0.62 -10.87 19.06
N ARG A 58 1.92 -11.08 19.09
CA ARG A 58 2.82 -10.70 20.20
C ARG A 58 3.80 -9.64 19.70
N LYS A 59 4.13 -8.70 20.56
CA LYS A 59 5.14 -7.70 20.27
C LYS A 59 6.50 -8.39 20.15
N GLY A 60 7.13 -8.29 18.99
CA GLY A 60 8.51 -8.66 18.70
C GLY A 60 9.48 -7.53 19.07
N GLY A 61 10.61 -7.47 18.37
CA GLY A 61 11.56 -6.36 18.51
C GLY A 61 11.01 -5.05 17.91
N GLY A 62 11.25 -3.93 18.60
CA GLY A 62 10.89 -2.61 18.09
C GLY A 62 9.39 -2.38 17.95
N ARG A 63 8.93 -2.07 16.73
CA ARG A 63 7.52 -1.77 16.37
C ARG A 63 6.79 -2.95 15.73
N HIS A 64 7.43 -4.12 15.67
CA HIS A 64 6.90 -5.29 15.00
C HIS A 64 6.01 -6.12 15.90
N PHE A 65 4.99 -6.73 15.30
CA PHE A 65 4.14 -7.72 15.90
C PHE A 65 4.13 -8.98 15.04
N GLU A 66 4.23 -10.13 15.67
CA GLU A 66 4.34 -11.43 15.05
C GLU A 66 3.29 -12.39 15.63
N ARG A 67 2.84 -13.36 14.82
CA ARG A 67 1.94 -14.44 15.25
C ARG A 67 2.47 -15.79 14.78
N LYS A 68 2.51 -16.76 15.71
CA LYS A 68 2.91 -18.12 15.38
C LYS A 68 2.00 -18.71 14.28
N GLY A 69 2.60 -19.40 13.32
CA GLY A 69 1.86 -20.05 12.22
C GLY A 69 1.50 -19.12 11.05
N THR A 70 2.02 -17.90 11.01
CA THR A 70 1.92 -17.02 9.84
C THR A 70 3.28 -16.40 9.51
N LEU A 71 3.48 -16.08 8.23
CA LEU A 71 4.66 -15.34 7.76
C LEU A 71 4.44 -13.81 7.82
N PHE A 72 3.22 -13.35 8.14
CA PHE A 72 2.94 -11.93 8.19
C PHE A 72 3.53 -11.28 9.44
N ILE A 73 4.25 -10.19 9.21
CA ILE A 73 4.73 -9.26 10.23
C ILE A 73 3.85 -8.01 10.16
N VAL A 74 3.43 -7.47 11.30
CA VAL A 74 2.68 -6.21 11.37
C VAL A 74 3.55 -5.16 11.98
N GLU A 75 3.74 -4.04 11.26
CA GLU A 75 4.44 -2.85 11.76
C GLU A 75 3.47 -1.68 11.91
N PHE A 76 3.62 -0.92 12.99
CA PHE A 76 2.83 0.28 13.24
C PHE A 76 3.68 1.52 13.11
N LEU A 77 3.23 2.40 12.20
CA LEU A 77 3.85 3.67 11.88
C LEU A 77 3.09 4.81 12.58
N PRO A 78 3.79 5.87 13.00
CA PRO A 78 3.15 7.02 13.61
C PRO A 78 2.32 7.81 12.60
N PRO A 79 1.23 8.49 13.05
CA PRO A 79 0.47 9.43 12.23
C PRO A 79 1.25 10.74 12.02
N PRO A 80 0.89 11.57 11.02
CA PRO A 80 -0.17 11.36 10.03
C PRO A 80 0.26 10.43 8.88
N PRO A 81 -0.71 9.78 8.18
CA PRO A 81 -0.38 9.07 6.94
C PRO A 81 0.15 10.05 5.90
N GLY A 82 1.34 9.82 5.37
CA GLY A 82 1.99 10.72 4.43
C GLY A 82 2.71 10.00 3.29
N ILE A 83 2.90 10.70 2.18
CA ILE A 83 3.66 10.25 1.03
C ILE A 83 4.57 11.40 0.58
N GLY A 84 5.87 11.29 0.87
CA GLY A 84 6.78 12.44 0.71
C GLY A 84 6.30 13.62 1.55
N ASN A 85 6.09 14.77 0.92
CA ASN A 85 5.64 16.00 1.57
C ASN A 85 4.12 16.15 1.67
N VAL A 86 3.33 15.14 1.28
CA VAL A 86 1.87 15.23 1.26
C VAL A 86 1.25 14.37 2.36
N ILE A 87 0.35 14.95 3.16
CA ILE A 87 -0.48 14.22 4.10
C ILE A 87 -1.73 13.71 3.35
N VAL A 88 -2.03 12.43 3.53
CA VAL A 88 -3.20 11.79 2.92
C VAL A 88 -4.37 11.84 3.89
N HIS A 89 -5.52 12.33 3.41
CA HIS A 89 -6.75 12.48 4.21
C HIS A 89 -7.88 11.53 3.76
N GLU A 90 -7.81 11.01 2.53
CA GLU A 90 -8.84 10.16 1.95
C GLU A 90 -8.31 8.73 1.76
N PHE A 91 -9.08 7.76 2.20
CA PHE A 91 -8.72 6.36 2.18
C PHE A 91 -9.79 5.52 1.52
N ALA A 92 -9.38 4.45 0.87
CA ALA A 92 -10.29 3.43 0.39
C ALA A 92 -10.71 2.49 1.54
N SER A 93 -11.92 1.96 1.43
CA SER A 93 -12.42 0.90 2.32
C SER A 93 -12.73 -0.34 1.48
N ARG A 94 -12.30 -1.50 1.96
CA ARG A 94 -12.51 -2.77 1.28
C ARG A 94 -13.04 -3.83 2.24
N PRO A 95 -14.25 -4.39 2.00
CA PRO A 95 -14.72 -5.50 2.79
C PRO A 95 -13.85 -6.75 2.55
N THR A 96 -13.58 -7.47 3.62
CA THR A 96 -12.87 -8.75 3.61
C THR A 96 -13.68 -9.78 4.41
N SER A 97 -13.33 -11.06 4.31
CA SER A 97 -13.95 -12.12 5.13
C SER A 97 -13.71 -11.96 6.64
N ARG A 98 -12.82 -11.05 7.04
CA ARG A 98 -12.43 -10.83 8.45
C ARG A 98 -12.54 -9.37 8.89
N GLY A 99 -13.44 -8.60 8.28
CA GLY A 99 -13.71 -7.21 8.63
C GLY A 99 -13.44 -6.22 7.50
N LEU A 100 -13.65 -4.95 7.79
CA LEU A 100 -13.44 -3.84 6.85
C LEU A 100 -11.99 -3.36 6.92
N LEU A 101 -11.30 -3.42 5.80
CA LEU A 101 -9.92 -2.95 5.64
C LEU A 101 -9.92 -1.49 5.15
N THR A 102 -9.26 -0.61 5.88
CA THR A 102 -8.94 0.77 5.45
C THR A 102 -7.51 0.81 4.90
N LEU A 103 -7.32 1.38 3.71
CA LEU A 103 -6.04 1.38 3.01
C LEU A 103 -5.90 2.59 2.10
N TYR A 104 -4.69 2.90 1.64
CA TYR A 104 -4.49 3.87 0.56
C TYR A 104 -5.30 3.45 -0.67
N ASP A 105 -5.88 4.43 -1.37
CA ASP A 105 -6.51 4.17 -2.67
C ASP A 105 -5.46 3.84 -3.75
N PRO A 106 -5.86 3.40 -4.95
CA PRO A 106 -4.89 3.05 -6.00
C PRO A 106 -3.95 4.19 -6.39
N THR A 107 -4.39 5.45 -6.34
CA THR A 107 -3.55 6.61 -6.67
C THR A 107 -2.51 6.84 -5.59
N HIS A 108 -2.92 6.87 -4.33
CA HIS A 108 -2.01 7.01 -3.20
C HIS A 108 -1.05 5.81 -3.07
N CYS A 109 -1.51 4.60 -3.39
CA CYS A 109 -0.63 3.43 -3.48
C CYS A 109 0.46 3.62 -4.55
N VAL A 110 0.11 4.13 -5.74
CA VAL A 110 1.11 4.43 -6.79
C VAL A 110 2.10 5.49 -6.32
N MET A 111 1.61 6.58 -5.70
CA MET A 111 2.48 7.64 -5.17
C MET A 111 3.43 7.10 -4.10
N ASP A 112 2.94 6.29 -3.16
CA ASP A 112 3.72 5.67 -2.11
C ASP A 112 4.83 4.73 -2.66
N ARG A 113 4.52 3.93 -3.67
CA ARG A 113 5.52 3.09 -4.33
C ARG A 113 6.52 3.90 -5.16
N LEU A 114 6.07 4.97 -5.80
CA LEU A 114 6.97 5.92 -6.48
C LEU A 114 7.85 6.69 -5.50
N ALA A 115 7.39 6.99 -4.29
CA ALA A 115 8.23 7.59 -3.26
C ALA A 115 9.41 6.68 -2.90
N ALA A 116 9.18 5.36 -2.77
CA ALA A 116 10.25 4.39 -2.56
C ALA A 116 11.28 4.42 -3.71
N PHE A 117 10.81 4.46 -4.95
CA PHE A 117 11.67 4.61 -6.12
C PHE A 117 12.43 5.94 -6.13
N TYR A 118 11.77 7.05 -5.80
CA TYR A 118 12.34 8.40 -5.89
C TYR A 118 13.43 8.66 -4.86
N HIS A 119 13.26 8.17 -3.64
CA HIS A 119 14.11 8.52 -2.52
C HIS A 119 15.11 7.43 -2.13
N TRP A 120 14.84 6.17 -2.47
CA TRP A 120 15.72 5.04 -2.16
C TRP A 120 16.17 4.26 -3.40
N SER A 121 15.89 4.76 -4.61
CA SER A 121 16.24 4.08 -5.87
C SER A 121 15.67 2.65 -5.95
N ASP A 122 14.55 2.41 -5.27
CA ASP A 122 13.90 1.10 -5.22
C ASP A 122 13.20 0.79 -6.55
N GLN A 123 13.88 0.07 -7.43
CA GLN A 123 13.32 -0.37 -8.72
C GLN A 123 12.08 -1.24 -8.55
N GLN A 124 11.99 -2.00 -7.45
CA GLN A 124 10.81 -2.80 -7.15
C GLN A 124 9.59 -1.90 -6.87
N GLY A 125 9.79 -0.75 -6.21
CA GLY A 125 8.75 0.25 -6.01
C GLY A 125 8.18 0.77 -7.33
N LEU A 126 9.04 1.05 -8.32
CA LEU A 126 8.60 1.44 -9.67
C LEU A 126 7.79 0.33 -10.35
N ASP A 127 8.23 -0.92 -10.28
CA ASP A 127 7.52 -2.05 -10.86
C ASP A 127 6.15 -2.25 -10.20
N GLN A 128 6.06 -2.14 -8.87
CA GLN A 128 4.81 -2.19 -8.11
C GLN A 128 3.85 -1.06 -8.52
N ALA A 129 4.34 0.17 -8.66
CA ALA A 129 3.55 1.30 -9.13
C ALA A 129 2.93 1.04 -10.52
N VAL A 130 3.71 0.47 -11.45
CA VAL A 130 3.25 0.07 -12.79
C VAL A 130 2.21 -1.06 -12.70
N MET A 131 2.43 -2.08 -11.86
CA MET A 131 1.48 -3.19 -11.65
C MET A 131 0.11 -2.70 -11.17
N VAL A 132 0.08 -1.74 -10.25
CA VAL A 132 -1.15 -1.12 -9.75
C VAL A 132 -1.80 -0.26 -10.83
N ALA A 133 -1.05 0.66 -11.44
CA ALA A 133 -1.56 1.63 -12.41
C ALA A 133 -2.09 1.00 -13.70
N ARG A 134 -1.63 -0.19 -14.09
CA ARG A 134 -2.18 -0.90 -15.25
C ARG A 134 -3.52 -1.58 -14.98
N ARG A 135 -3.84 -1.88 -13.72
CA ARG A 135 -5.05 -2.60 -13.29
C ARG A 135 -6.16 -1.67 -12.82
N HIS A 136 -5.79 -0.50 -12.31
CA HIS A 136 -6.72 0.44 -11.71
C HIS A 136 -6.67 1.79 -12.42
N ARG A 137 -7.82 2.50 -12.38
CA ARG A 137 -7.85 3.91 -12.77
C ARG A 137 -7.17 4.72 -11.66
N ILE A 138 -6.16 5.49 -12.03
CA ILE A 138 -5.45 6.40 -11.13
C ILE A 138 -5.53 7.83 -11.65
N ARG A 139 -5.44 8.79 -10.75
CA ARG A 139 -5.43 10.23 -11.05
C ARG A 139 -4.00 10.65 -11.45
N LEU A 140 -3.62 10.38 -12.72
CA LEU A 140 -2.27 10.61 -13.21
C LEU A 140 -1.81 12.07 -13.10
N ASP A 141 -2.73 13.03 -13.22
CA ASP A 141 -2.48 14.45 -13.06
C ASP A 141 -2.09 14.82 -11.61
N GLU A 142 -2.68 14.14 -10.63
CA GLU A 142 -2.32 14.27 -9.22
C GLU A 142 -0.93 13.70 -8.95
N VAL A 143 -0.66 12.48 -9.45
CA VAL A 143 0.68 11.85 -9.36
C VAL A 143 1.75 12.73 -10.01
N GLU A 144 1.46 13.33 -11.17
CA GLU A 144 2.40 14.22 -11.86
C GLU A 144 2.70 15.50 -11.07
N ARG A 145 1.65 16.16 -10.55
CA ARG A 145 1.82 17.37 -9.73
C ARG A 145 2.64 17.09 -8.49
N TRP A 146 2.32 16.01 -7.79
CA TRP A 146 3.08 15.57 -6.62
C TRP A 146 4.53 15.27 -6.99
N SER A 147 4.79 14.49 -8.05
CA SER A 147 6.15 14.16 -8.49
C SER A 147 6.98 15.38 -8.85
N LYS A 148 6.36 16.41 -9.45
CA LYS A 148 7.01 17.70 -9.69
C LYS A 148 7.34 18.43 -8.39
N GLY A 149 6.43 18.40 -7.40
CA GLY A 149 6.65 18.96 -6.07
C GLY A 149 7.79 18.28 -5.31
N GLU A 150 7.98 16.97 -5.49
CA GLU A 150 9.12 16.20 -4.97
C GLU A 150 10.44 16.41 -5.75
N GLY A 151 10.43 17.23 -6.82
CA GLY A 151 11.59 17.40 -7.70
C GLY A 151 11.92 16.18 -8.57
N LYS A 152 10.95 15.28 -8.79
CA LYS A 152 11.12 13.97 -9.45
C LYS A 152 10.39 13.86 -10.80
N ALA A 153 10.32 14.95 -11.55
CA ALA A 153 9.64 14.99 -12.86
C ALA A 153 10.23 13.99 -13.88
N GLU A 154 11.56 13.74 -13.85
CA GLU A 154 12.19 12.77 -14.75
C GLU A 154 11.85 11.33 -14.37
N SER A 155 11.92 10.99 -13.10
CA SER A 155 11.53 9.67 -12.60
C SER A 155 10.05 9.37 -12.87
N PHE A 156 9.19 10.41 -12.82
CA PHE A 156 7.79 10.26 -13.23
C PHE A 156 7.65 9.97 -14.73
N ARG A 157 8.46 10.59 -15.59
CA ARG A 157 8.48 10.27 -17.03
C ARG A 157 8.88 8.81 -17.28
N GLU A 158 9.84 8.29 -16.52
CA GLU A 158 10.20 6.86 -16.59
C GLU A 158 9.00 5.96 -16.24
N PHE A 159 8.32 6.24 -15.13
CA PHE A 159 7.09 5.53 -14.75
C PHE A 159 6.04 5.57 -15.88
N GLN A 160 5.78 6.75 -16.47
CA GLN A 160 4.82 6.88 -17.58
C GLN A 160 5.23 6.05 -18.80
N GLN A 161 6.51 6.01 -19.15
CA GLN A 161 7.02 5.22 -20.27
C GLN A 161 6.82 3.73 -20.04
N ARG A 162 7.20 3.22 -18.86
CA ARG A 162 6.98 1.80 -18.48
C ARG A 162 5.49 1.44 -18.50
N LEU A 163 4.65 2.29 -17.96
CA LEU A 163 3.19 2.06 -17.96
C LEU A 163 2.61 2.00 -19.39
N LYS A 164 3.03 2.90 -20.27
CA LYS A 164 2.63 2.88 -21.69
C LYS A 164 3.08 1.59 -22.40
N GLN A 165 4.31 1.15 -22.15
CA GLN A 165 4.85 -0.07 -22.73
C GLN A 165 4.06 -1.31 -22.31
N VAL A 166 3.78 -1.47 -21.02
CA VAL A 166 3.03 -2.60 -20.48
C VAL A 166 1.59 -2.62 -20.99
N ARG A 167 0.93 -1.46 -21.13
CA ARG A 167 -0.43 -1.36 -21.69
C ARG A 167 -0.48 -1.77 -23.16
N ARG A 168 0.52 -1.40 -23.98
CA ARG A 168 0.63 -1.80 -25.38
C ARG A 168 0.78 -3.33 -25.54
N THR A 169 1.67 -3.95 -24.77
CA THR A 169 1.90 -5.40 -24.82
C THR A 169 0.69 -6.20 -24.35
N SER A 170 -0.04 -5.72 -23.37
CA SER A 170 -1.28 -6.34 -22.86
C SER A 170 -2.43 -6.24 -23.89
N GLY A 171 -2.55 -5.14 -24.62
CA GLY A 171 -3.54 -4.95 -25.69
C GLY A 171 -3.32 -5.88 -26.88
N VAL A 172 -2.06 -6.12 -27.26
CA VAL A 172 -1.71 -7.05 -28.35
C VAL A 172 -2.04 -8.51 -27.98
N LYS A 173 -1.79 -8.93 -26.74
CA LYS A 173 -2.13 -10.29 -26.27
C LYS A 173 -3.64 -10.55 -26.22
N ARG A 174 -4.46 -9.55 -25.91
CA ARG A 174 -5.92 -9.66 -25.90
C ARG A 174 -6.49 -9.86 -27.30
N ARG A 175 -5.96 -9.12 -28.30
CA ARG A 175 -6.40 -9.26 -29.72
C ARG A 175 -6.00 -10.60 -30.37
N ARG A 176 -4.94 -11.27 -29.88
CA ARG A 176 -4.52 -12.60 -30.37
C ARG A 176 -5.30 -13.76 -29.78
N ARG A 177 -5.99 -13.59 -28.63
CA ARG A 177 -6.83 -14.61 -28.01
C ARG A 177 -8.30 -14.56 -28.42
N SER A 178 -8.69 -13.54 -29.16
CA SER A 178 -10.06 -13.34 -29.69
C SER A 178 -10.14 -13.61 -31.21
N ARG A 179 -9.13 -14.25 -31.77
CA ARG A 179 -9.08 -14.82 -33.11
C ARG A 179 -8.79 -16.32 -32.98
#